data_49989b6026dd9eb81bd394c701cc7ee2
#
_entry.id   49989b6026dd9eb81bd394c701cc7ee2
#
_cell.length_a   1.000
_cell.length_b   1.000
_cell.length_c   1.000
_cell.angle_alpha   90.00
_cell.angle_beta   90.00
_cell.angle_gamma   90.00
#
_symmetry.space_group_name_H-M   'P 1'
#
loop_
_entity.id
_entity.type
_entity.pdbx_description
1 polymer ?
#
loop_
_entity_poly.entity_id
_entity_poly.type
_entity_poly.pdbx_seq_one_letter_code
_entity_poly.pdbx_strand_id
1 'polypeptide(L)'
;MNKNIITWEKVNVRPSDYNRKDYNCGDCTTRALTYTLNFLGDNRTYKEIEDEQYRLAKIANETISNNSYYKYHRNSNGVWDKLILAKGYTWLHLNRKKSNAYLIKWLGIINKPILMLSHHHVCVAHNGKLIDTWNSCGIRIENVCVPNELVNTISTILETNGIMVEEVEKPVYTISPRKSRY
;
A
#
# COMPACT_ATOMS: atom_id res chain seq x y z
N MET A 1 -21.34 -8.46 -22.40
CA MET A 1 -20.57 -7.60 -21.49
C MET A 1 -19.15 -8.14 -21.41
N ASN A 2 -18.17 -7.47 -22.03
CA ASN A 2 -16.77 -7.86 -21.90
C ASN A 2 -16.36 -7.65 -20.45
N LYS A 3 -16.13 -8.75 -19.72
CA LYS A 3 -15.44 -8.69 -18.43
C LYS A 3 -14.05 -8.16 -18.75
N ASN A 4 -13.79 -6.87 -18.44
CA ASN A 4 -12.43 -6.35 -18.48
C ASN A 4 -11.58 -7.19 -17.52
N ILE A 5 -10.87 -8.13 -18.07
CA ILE A 5 -9.95 -8.99 -17.32
C ILE A 5 -8.79 -8.10 -16.96
N ILE A 6 -8.69 -7.78 -15.67
CA ILE A 6 -7.55 -7.03 -15.16
C ILE A 6 -6.34 -7.93 -15.19
N THR A 7 -5.30 -7.45 -15.86
CA THR A 7 -4.04 -8.16 -15.92
C THR A 7 -3.34 -8.07 -14.57
N TRP A 8 -3.07 -9.21 -13.96
CA TRP A 8 -2.23 -9.31 -12.77
C TRP A 8 -0.79 -9.64 -13.18
N GLU A 9 0.15 -8.96 -12.52
CA GLU A 9 1.58 -9.20 -12.68
C GLU A 9 2.20 -9.48 -11.31
N LYS A 10 2.94 -10.60 -11.21
CA LYS A 10 3.61 -10.95 -9.96
C LYS A 10 4.79 -10.02 -9.71
N VAL A 11 4.78 -9.35 -8.57
CA VAL A 11 5.92 -8.55 -8.14
C VAL A 11 7.10 -9.46 -7.77
N ASN A 12 8.20 -9.35 -8.50
CA ASN A 12 9.36 -10.22 -8.36
C ASN A 12 10.61 -9.41 -7.95
N VAL A 13 10.52 -8.72 -6.83
CA VAL A 13 11.61 -7.87 -6.31
C VAL A 13 12.38 -8.51 -5.16
N ARG A 14 11.85 -9.59 -4.56
CA ARG A 14 12.54 -10.33 -3.50
C ARG A 14 13.35 -11.46 -4.11
N PRO A 15 14.66 -11.58 -3.81
CA PRO A 15 15.47 -12.74 -4.21
C PRO A 15 14.85 -14.06 -3.72
N SER A 16 14.93 -15.10 -4.56
CA SER A 16 14.31 -16.41 -4.25
C SER A 16 14.93 -17.10 -3.04
N ASP A 17 16.21 -16.85 -2.79
CA ASP A 17 17.03 -17.39 -1.69
C ASP A 17 17.00 -16.50 -0.43
N TYR A 18 16.25 -15.40 -0.44
CA TYR A 18 16.21 -14.49 0.69
C TYR A 18 15.41 -15.06 1.86
N ASN A 19 16.10 -15.36 2.95
CA ASN A 19 15.49 -15.76 4.23
C ASN A 19 14.98 -14.51 4.97
N ARG A 20 13.66 -14.41 5.13
CA ARG A 20 13.05 -13.30 5.89
C ARG A 20 13.39 -13.44 7.37
N LYS A 21 13.66 -12.29 8.01
CA LYS A 21 13.91 -12.22 9.46
C LYS A 21 12.64 -12.47 10.29
N ASP A 22 11.47 -12.21 9.69
CA ASP A 22 10.17 -12.31 10.34
C ASP A 22 9.17 -13.06 9.45
N TYR A 23 8.90 -14.32 9.80
CA TYR A 23 7.95 -15.18 9.08
C TYR A 23 6.48 -14.88 9.45
N ASN A 24 6.25 -14.19 10.57
CA ASN A 24 4.90 -13.92 11.08
C ASN A 24 4.26 -12.69 10.41
N CYS A 25 5.05 -11.84 9.77
CA CYS A 25 4.57 -10.67 9.03
C CYS A 25 4.62 -10.91 7.53
N GLY A 26 3.53 -10.60 6.83
CA GLY A 26 3.52 -10.56 5.37
C GLY A 26 4.58 -9.58 4.83
N ASP A 27 5.02 -9.77 3.60
CA ASP A 27 6.01 -8.90 2.94
C ASP A 27 5.40 -8.04 1.81
N CYS A 28 4.07 -7.95 1.75
CA CYS A 28 3.37 -7.16 0.74
C CYS A 28 3.79 -5.68 0.74
N THR A 29 3.98 -5.07 1.92
CA THR A 29 4.45 -3.69 2.06
C THR A 29 5.86 -3.51 1.49
N THR A 30 6.80 -4.38 1.87
CA THR A 30 8.19 -4.32 1.38
C THR A 30 8.25 -4.49 -0.14
N ARG A 31 7.49 -5.42 -0.70
CA ARG A 31 7.43 -5.65 -2.15
C ARG A 31 6.82 -4.48 -2.90
N ALA A 32 5.68 -3.97 -2.41
CA ALA A 32 5.02 -2.82 -3.01
C ALA A 32 5.91 -1.58 -2.97
N LEU A 33 6.58 -1.34 -1.84
CA LEU A 33 7.56 -0.25 -1.71
C LEU A 33 8.74 -0.43 -2.66
N THR A 34 9.37 -1.61 -2.68
CA THR A 34 10.52 -1.87 -3.54
C THR A 34 10.17 -1.63 -5.00
N TYR A 35 9.02 -2.16 -5.45
CA TYR A 35 8.53 -1.92 -6.81
C TYR A 35 8.37 -0.43 -7.10
N THR A 36 7.65 0.28 -6.22
CA THR A 36 7.33 1.70 -6.41
C THR A 36 8.57 2.58 -6.34
N LEU A 37 9.44 2.35 -5.35
CA LEU A 37 10.65 3.14 -5.16
C LEU A 37 11.64 2.94 -6.32
N ASN A 38 11.80 1.71 -6.81
CA ASN A 38 12.63 1.43 -7.97
C ASN A 38 12.10 2.13 -9.24
N PHE A 39 10.79 2.15 -9.43
CA PHE A 39 10.18 2.94 -10.50
C PHE A 39 10.52 4.44 -10.40
N LEU A 40 10.62 4.97 -9.18
CA LEU A 40 10.97 6.36 -8.90
C LEU A 40 12.50 6.62 -8.94
N GLY A 41 13.29 5.66 -9.38
CA GLY A 41 14.75 5.78 -9.48
C GLY A 41 15.52 5.52 -8.18
N ASP A 42 14.86 4.99 -7.16
CA ASP A 42 15.50 4.54 -5.93
C ASP A 42 16.01 3.11 -6.14
N ASN A 43 17.31 2.94 -6.25
CA ASN A 43 17.93 1.66 -6.61
C ASN A 43 18.14 0.70 -5.43
N ARG A 44 17.54 0.98 -4.28
CA ARG A 44 17.64 0.09 -3.11
C ARG A 44 17.01 -1.26 -3.41
N THR A 45 17.69 -2.28 -2.95
CA THR A 45 17.22 -3.67 -3.03
C THR A 45 16.08 -3.92 -2.06
N TYR A 46 15.35 -5.03 -2.24
CA TYR A 46 14.33 -5.50 -1.29
C TYR A 46 14.87 -5.54 0.16
N LYS A 47 16.10 -6.07 0.33
CA LYS A 47 16.72 -6.19 1.64
C LYS A 47 16.99 -4.83 2.29
N GLU A 48 17.51 -3.88 1.55
CA GLU A 48 17.81 -2.54 2.07
C GLU A 48 16.54 -1.80 2.47
N ILE A 49 15.45 -1.97 1.71
CA ILE A 49 14.15 -1.40 2.06
C ILE A 49 13.56 -2.09 3.30
N GLU A 50 13.67 -3.42 3.41
CA GLU A 50 13.23 -4.15 4.60
C GLU A 50 14.03 -3.74 5.84
N ASP A 51 15.35 -3.64 5.74
CA ASP A 51 16.21 -3.19 6.85
C ASP A 51 15.86 -1.76 7.28
N GLU A 52 15.55 -0.88 6.34
CA GLU A 52 15.12 0.49 6.65
C GLU A 52 13.74 0.51 7.35
N GLN A 53 12.80 -0.34 6.95
CA GLN A 53 11.52 -0.48 7.65
C GLN A 53 11.73 -0.94 9.11
N TYR A 54 12.65 -1.88 9.37
CA TYR A 54 13.00 -2.28 10.74
C TYR A 54 13.63 -1.14 11.53
N ARG A 55 14.53 -0.36 10.91
CA ARG A 55 15.14 0.81 11.53
C ARG A 55 14.09 1.85 11.93
N LEU A 56 13.16 2.14 11.04
CA LEU A 56 12.05 3.09 11.31
C LEU A 56 11.13 2.59 12.42
N ALA A 57 10.81 1.28 12.45
CA ALA A 57 10.03 0.70 13.52
C ALA A 57 10.74 0.78 14.88
N LYS A 58 12.06 0.58 14.90
CA LYS A 58 12.87 0.75 16.11
C LYS A 58 12.80 2.18 16.63
N ILE A 59 13.03 3.18 15.78
CA ILE A 59 12.94 4.61 16.15
C ILE A 59 11.53 4.95 16.67
N ALA A 60 10.48 4.48 15.99
CA ALA A 60 9.11 4.71 16.44
C ALA A 60 8.84 4.11 17.82
N ASN A 61 9.42 2.95 18.12
CA ASN A 61 9.30 2.31 19.44
C ASN A 61 10.08 3.05 20.54
N GLU A 62 11.17 3.73 20.21
CA GLU A 62 11.94 4.53 21.18
C GLU A 62 11.16 5.75 21.68
N THR A 63 10.15 6.20 20.93
CA THR A 63 9.29 7.35 21.30
C THR A 63 8.07 6.96 22.14
N ILE A 64 7.83 5.64 22.34
CA ILE A 64 6.68 5.14 23.10
C ILE A 64 7.08 4.89 24.55
N SER A 65 6.15 5.17 25.48
CA SER A 65 6.32 4.78 26.88
C SER A 65 6.64 3.29 27.03
N ASN A 66 7.59 2.96 27.91
CA ASN A 66 8.00 1.58 28.19
C ASN A 66 6.85 0.68 28.65
N ASN A 67 5.74 1.25 29.14
CA ASN A 67 4.54 0.54 29.59
C ASN A 67 3.48 0.37 28.48
N SER A 68 3.76 0.77 27.23
CA SER A 68 2.81 0.58 26.14
C SER A 68 2.77 -0.87 25.68
N TYR A 69 1.57 -1.46 25.64
CA TYR A 69 1.32 -2.77 25.01
C TYR A 69 1.46 -2.71 23.47
N TYR A 70 1.43 -1.52 22.89
CA TYR A 70 1.54 -1.34 21.46
C TYR A 70 3.00 -1.15 21.07
N LYS A 71 3.47 -1.97 20.14
CA LYS A 71 4.78 -1.80 19.51
C LYS A 71 4.63 -1.69 18.00
N TYR A 72 5.38 -0.77 17.41
CA TYR A 72 5.44 -0.65 15.96
C TYR A 72 6.23 -1.82 15.36
N HIS A 73 5.66 -2.40 14.33
CA HIS A 73 6.31 -3.36 13.44
C HIS A 73 6.71 -2.68 12.13
N ARG A 74 7.59 -3.31 11.36
CA ARG A 74 8.02 -2.79 10.05
C ARG A 74 6.85 -2.52 9.08
N ASN A 75 5.73 -3.24 9.23
CA ASN A 75 4.51 -3.07 8.43
C ASN A 75 3.47 -2.14 9.10
N SER A 76 3.79 -1.51 10.21
CA SER A 76 2.88 -0.57 10.85
C SER A 76 2.77 0.71 10.04
N ASN A 77 1.53 1.22 9.91
CA ASN A 77 1.31 2.54 9.31
C ASN A 77 2.02 3.62 10.13
N GLY A 78 2.52 4.64 9.46
CA GLY A 78 3.41 5.63 10.06
C GLY A 78 4.85 5.13 10.23
N VAL A 79 5.15 3.89 9.78
CA VAL A 79 6.50 3.34 9.71
C VAL A 79 6.90 3.10 8.26
N TRP A 80 6.28 2.12 7.60
CA TRP A 80 6.65 1.73 6.24
C TRP A 80 6.33 2.81 5.20
N ASP A 81 5.23 3.50 5.39
CA ASP A 81 4.74 4.54 4.47
C ASP A 81 5.60 5.80 4.48
N LYS A 82 6.39 6.06 5.54
CA LYS A 82 7.36 7.17 5.56
C LYS A 82 8.30 7.15 4.36
N LEU A 83 8.65 5.97 3.87
CA LEU A 83 9.56 5.82 2.73
C LEU A 83 8.95 6.35 1.43
N ILE A 84 7.67 6.14 1.22
CA ILE A 84 6.98 6.61 0.02
C ILE A 84 6.50 8.06 0.17
N LEU A 85 6.07 8.46 1.35
CA LEU A 85 5.70 9.85 1.63
C LEU A 85 6.88 10.80 1.42
N ALA A 86 8.10 10.37 1.80
CA ALA A 86 9.33 11.12 1.54
C ALA A 86 9.66 11.27 0.05
N LYS A 87 9.02 10.52 -0.84
CA LYS A 87 9.13 10.63 -2.30
C LYS A 87 8.02 11.48 -2.94
N GLY A 88 7.28 12.24 -2.14
CA GLY A 88 6.22 13.13 -2.63
C GLY A 88 4.92 12.38 -2.95
N TYR A 89 4.57 11.41 -2.12
CA TYR A 89 3.27 10.75 -2.13
C TYR A 89 2.42 11.20 -0.96
N THR A 90 1.10 11.09 -1.10
CA THR A 90 0.13 11.35 -0.04
C THR A 90 -0.94 10.29 0.01
N TRP A 91 -1.64 10.18 1.14
CA TRP A 91 -2.74 9.25 1.33
C TRP A 91 -4.08 9.90 0.99
N LEU A 92 -4.90 9.17 0.24
CA LEU A 92 -6.32 9.45 0.04
C LEU A 92 -7.13 8.32 0.67
N HIS A 93 -8.04 8.67 1.57
CA HIS A 93 -9.03 7.75 2.12
C HIS A 93 -10.27 7.70 1.24
N LEU A 94 -10.79 6.50 0.98
CA LEU A 94 -11.98 6.27 0.17
C LEU A 94 -13.20 6.15 1.09
N ASN A 95 -14.24 6.96 0.90
CA ASN A 95 -15.48 6.88 1.66
C ASN A 95 -16.23 5.55 1.50
N ARG A 96 -15.90 4.78 0.45
CA ARG A 96 -16.45 3.46 0.16
C ARG A 96 -15.36 2.52 -0.31
N LYS A 97 -15.22 1.40 0.38
CA LYS A 97 -14.31 0.33 -0.04
C LYS A 97 -14.67 -0.17 -1.44
N LYS A 98 -13.71 -0.20 -2.33
CA LYS A 98 -13.84 -0.75 -3.68
C LYS A 98 -12.83 -1.87 -3.89
N SER A 99 -13.19 -2.87 -4.70
CA SER A 99 -12.19 -3.88 -5.08
C SER A 99 -11.04 -3.22 -5.84
N ASN A 100 -9.82 -3.73 -5.65
CA ASN A 100 -8.67 -3.26 -6.42
C ASN A 100 -8.90 -3.41 -7.93
N ALA A 101 -9.58 -4.47 -8.37
CA ALA A 101 -10.01 -4.62 -9.76
C ALA A 101 -10.87 -3.45 -10.27
N TYR A 102 -11.76 -2.93 -9.44
CA TYR A 102 -12.57 -1.77 -9.78
C TYR A 102 -11.70 -0.50 -9.88
N LEU A 103 -10.79 -0.30 -8.92
CA LEU A 103 -9.93 0.88 -8.87
C LEU A 103 -8.94 0.92 -10.03
N ILE A 104 -8.32 -0.21 -10.38
CA ILE A 104 -7.37 -0.31 -11.50
C ILE A 104 -8.01 0.15 -12.82
N LYS A 105 -9.29 -0.09 -12.99
CA LYS A 105 -10.05 0.36 -14.16
C LYS A 105 -9.92 1.87 -14.40
N TRP A 106 -9.82 2.64 -13.33
CA TRP A 106 -9.76 4.10 -13.35
C TRP A 106 -8.36 4.64 -13.07
N LEU A 107 -7.63 4.01 -12.15
CA LEU A 107 -6.28 4.42 -11.77
C LEU A 107 -5.21 3.84 -12.71
N GLY A 108 -5.53 2.78 -13.43
CA GLY A 108 -4.59 2.11 -14.33
C GLY A 108 -4.17 2.92 -15.56
N ILE A 109 -4.89 4.01 -15.88
CA ILE A 109 -4.48 4.95 -16.94
C ILE A 109 -3.32 5.85 -16.49
N ILE A 110 -3.04 5.90 -15.21
CA ILE A 110 -1.99 6.71 -14.61
C ILE A 110 -0.65 6.01 -14.80
N ASN A 111 0.29 6.67 -15.46
CA ASN A 111 1.64 6.16 -15.71
C ASN A 111 2.57 6.41 -14.50
N LYS A 112 2.09 6.13 -13.30
CA LYS A 112 2.85 6.12 -12.05
C LYS A 112 2.26 5.08 -11.11
N PRO A 113 3.09 4.36 -10.35
CA PRO A 113 2.61 3.39 -9.38
C PRO A 113 1.73 4.07 -8.32
N ILE A 114 0.57 3.49 -8.05
CA ILE A 114 -0.35 3.90 -7.00
C ILE A 114 -0.45 2.74 -6.00
N LEU A 115 -0.07 2.97 -4.75
CA LEU A 115 -0.22 1.95 -3.73
C LEU A 115 -1.68 1.90 -3.28
N MET A 116 -2.23 0.70 -3.22
CA MET A 116 -3.60 0.43 -2.79
C MET A 116 -3.57 -0.36 -1.50
N LEU A 117 -4.19 0.16 -0.45
CA LEU A 117 -4.11 -0.38 0.89
C LEU A 117 -5.47 -0.83 1.40
N SER A 118 -5.55 -2.08 1.80
CA SER A 118 -6.60 -2.64 2.63
C SER A 118 -6.11 -2.79 4.07
N HIS A 119 -7.00 -3.22 4.98
CA HIS A 119 -6.65 -3.43 6.39
C HIS A 119 -5.43 -4.35 6.61
N HIS A 120 -5.20 -5.33 5.73
CA HIS A 120 -4.15 -6.35 5.91
C HIS A 120 -3.26 -6.55 4.68
N HIS A 121 -3.41 -5.74 3.63
CA HIS A 121 -2.71 -5.98 2.39
C HIS A 121 -2.41 -4.70 1.62
N VAL A 122 -1.23 -4.67 1.01
CA VAL A 122 -0.79 -3.60 0.11
C VAL A 122 -0.47 -4.19 -1.24
N CYS A 123 -1.00 -3.60 -2.30
CA CYS A 123 -0.66 -3.90 -3.67
C CYS A 123 -0.47 -2.61 -4.48
N VAL A 124 -0.09 -2.71 -5.73
CA VAL A 124 0.16 -1.56 -6.60
C VAL A 124 -0.71 -1.62 -7.85
N ALA A 125 -1.33 -0.49 -8.20
CA ALA A 125 -1.90 -0.26 -9.52
C ALA A 125 -0.86 0.48 -10.38
N HIS A 126 -0.53 -0.06 -11.55
CA HIS A 126 0.40 0.57 -12.47
C HIS A 126 0.14 0.11 -13.92
N ASN A 127 0.03 1.06 -14.85
CA ASN A 127 -0.17 0.79 -16.28
C ASN A 127 -1.32 -0.22 -16.57
N GLY A 128 -2.47 -0.05 -15.92
CA GLY A 128 -3.64 -0.91 -16.12
C GLY A 128 -3.52 -2.30 -15.49
N LYS A 129 -2.46 -2.57 -14.75
CA LYS A 129 -2.19 -3.85 -14.12
C LYS A 129 -2.27 -3.78 -12.60
N LEU A 130 -2.62 -4.92 -12.00
CA LEU A 130 -2.41 -5.18 -10.59
C LEU A 130 -1.01 -5.78 -10.41
N ILE A 131 -0.15 -5.09 -9.69
CA ILE A 131 1.19 -5.58 -9.32
C ILE A 131 1.12 -6.05 -7.86
N ASP A 132 1.26 -7.36 -7.65
CA ASP A 132 1.08 -7.96 -6.33
C ASP A 132 1.88 -9.26 -6.18
N THR A 133 1.91 -9.79 -4.96
CA THR A 133 2.52 -11.09 -4.62
C THR A 133 1.65 -12.27 -5.07
N TRP A 134 0.35 -12.05 -5.21
CA TRP A 134 -0.67 -13.00 -5.67
C TRP A 134 -1.83 -12.26 -6.32
N ASN A 135 -2.74 -12.96 -7.00
CA ASN A 135 -3.90 -12.34 -7.63
C ASN A 135 -4.94 -11.91 -6.59
N SER A 136 -4.81 -10.69 -6.13
CA SER A 136 -5.66 -10.08 -5.09
C SER A 136 -6.82 -9.24 -5.65
N CYS A 137 -7.22 -9.42 -6.90
CA CYS A 137 -8.22 -8.59 -7.61
C CYS A 137 -9.56 -8.38 -6.88
N GLY A 138 -9.90 -9.23 -5.93
CA GLY A 138 -11.12 -9.13 -5.11
C GLY A 138 -10.97 -8.37 -3.80
N ILE A 139 -9.75 -8.01 -3.40
CA ILE A 139 -9.53 -7.32 -2.12
C ILE A 139 -10.16 -5.92 -2.17
N ARG A 140 -10.80 -5.54 -1.06
CA ARG A 140 -11.40 -4.22 -0.90
C ARG A 140 -10.40 -3.24 -0.33
N ILE A 141 -10.16 -2.17 -1.09
CA ILE A 141 -9.24 -1.09 -0.77
C ILE A 141 -9.97 0.02 -0.03
N GLU A 142 -9.34 0.56 0.98
CA GLU A 142 -9.83 1.67 1.81
C GLU A 142 -9.02 2.95 1.60
N ASN A 143 -7.74 2.81 1.25
CA ASN A 143 -6.85 3.95 1.04
C ASN A 143 -6.01 3.72 -0.21
N VAL A 144 -5.68 4.82 -0.88
CA VAL A 144 -4.69 4.83 -1.95
C VAL A 144 -3.60 5.85 -1.64
N CYS A 145 -2.34 5.50 -1.92
CA CYS A 145 -1.22 6.41 -1.79
C CYS A 145 -0.77 6.82 -3.19
N VAL A 146 -0.82 8.10 -3.45
CA VAL A 146 -0.72 8.69 -4.79
C VAL A 146 0.36 9.77 -4.85
N PRO A 147 1.00 10.01 -6.01
CA PRO A 147 1.91 11.15 -6.19
C PRO A 147 1.20 12.48 -5.89
N ASN A 148 1.86 13.38 -5.14
CA ASN A 148 1.29 14.66 -4.73
C ASN A 148 0.79 15.49 -5.92
N GLU A 149 1.53 15.49 -7.01
CA GLU A 149 1.17 16.22 -8.24
C GLU A 149 -0.06 15.66 -8.95
N LEU A 150 -0.51 14.45 -8.60
CA LEU A 150 -1.66 13.78 -9.19
C LEU A 150 -2.89 13.72 -8.28
N VAL A 151 -2.82 14.26 -7.07
CA VAL A 151 -3.91 14.23 -6.08
C VAL A 151 -5.21 14.73 -6.68
N ASN A 152 -5.23 15.94 -7.24
CA ASN A 152 -6.44 16.53 -7.82
C ASN A 152 -6.98 15.70 -9.00
N THR A 153 -6.09 15.22 -9.87
CA THR A 153 -6.47 14.39 -11.02
C THR A 153 -7.11 13.09 -10.56
N ILE A 154 -6.49 12.41 -9.60
CA ILE A 154 -6.98 11.14 -9.08
C ILE A 154 -8.28 11.31 -8.31
N SER A 155 -8.39 12.36 -7.48
CA SER A 155 -9.61 12.71 -6.78
C SER A 155 -10.77 12.93 -7.76
N THR A 156 -10.56 13.74 -8.79
CA THR A 156 -11.56 13.97 -9.84
C THR A 156 -11.98 12.67 -10.52
N ILE A 157 -11.03 11.81 -10.89
CA ILE A 157 -11.34 10.52 -11.53
C ILE A 157 -12.20 9.65 -10.58
N LEU A 158 -11.85 9.56 -9.32
CA LEU A 158 -12.56 8.74 -8.34
C LEU A 158 -13.96 9.30 -8.06
N GLU A 159 -14.08 10.61 -7.83
CA GLU A 159 -15.34 11.29 -7.54
C GLU A 159 -16.32 11.22 -8.72
N THR A 160 -15.85 11.39 -9.94
CA THR A 160 -16.66 11.20 -11.16
C THR A 160 -17.24 9.78 -11.24
N ASN A 161 -16.57 8.80 -10.59
CA ASN A 161 -17.02 7.41 -10.51
C ASN A 161 -17.71 7.08 -9.17
N GLY A 162 -18.17 8.11 -8.45
CA GLY A 162 -18.95 7.96 -7.21
C GLY A 162 -18.15 7.48 -6.00
N ILE A 163 -16.86 7.77 -5.98
CA ILE A 163 -15.96 7.50 -4.84
C ILE A 163 -15.45 8.83 -4.33
N MET A 164 -16.03 9.33 -3.25
CA MET A 164 -15.50 10.50 -2.56
C MET A 164 -14.18 10.13 -1.89
N VAL A 165 -13.23 11.05 -1.92
CA VAL A 165 -11.91 10.88 -1.32
C VAL A 165 -11.62 12.02 -0.36
N GLU A 166 -10.79 11.72 0.64
CA GLU A 166 -10.30 12.67 1.62
C GLU A 166 -8.79 12.50 1.75
N GLU A 167 -8.05 13.60 1.65
CA GLU A 167 -6.62 13.58 1.92
C GLU A 167 -6.38 13.40 3.42
N VAL A 168 -5.52 12.47 3.78
CA VAL A 168 -5.25 12.13 5.18
C VAL A 168 -3.75 11.97 5.42
N GLU A 169 -3.28 12.35 6.62
CA GLU A 169 -1.88 12.22 7.00
C GLU A 169 -1.43 10.75 7.11
N LYS A 170 -2.37 9.86 7.43
CA LYS A 170 -2.12 8.41 7.60
C LYS A 170 -3.35 7.62 7.17
N PRO A 171 -3.16 6.37 6.73
CA PRO A 171 -4.27 5.52 6.31
C PRO A 171 -5.33 5.34 7.39
N VAL A 172 -6.59 5.47 7.00
CA VAL A 172 -7.76 5.27 7.86
C VAL A 172 -8.33 3.88 7.62
N TYR A 173 -8.71 3.17 8.67
CA TYR A 173 -9.33 1.85 8.58
C TYR A 173 -10.70 1.85 9.26
N THR A 174 -11.66 1.29 8.56
CA THR A 174 -12.95 0.98 9.18
C THR A 174 -12.75 -0.21 10.12
N ILE A 175 -12.86 0.04 11.42
CA ILE A 175 -12.87 -1.02 12.42
C ILE A 175 -14.18 -1.80 12.22
N SER A 176 -14.13 -2.96 11.56
CA SER A 176 -15.25 -3.89 11.62
C SER A 176 -15.33 -4.41 13.04
N PRO A 177 -16.49 -4.32 13.73
CA PRO A 177 -16.63 -4.94 15.03
C PRO A 177 -16.28 -6.42 14.87
N ARG A 178 -15.31 -6.89 15.64
CA ARG A 178 -14.99 -8.32 15.70
C ARG A 178 -16.28 -9.04 16.09
N LYS A 179 -16.85 -9.83 15.19
CA LYS A 179 -17.83 -10.82 15.59
C LYS A 179 -17.10 -11.74 16.57
N SER A 180 -17.42 -11.62 17.85
CA SER A 180 -16.96 -12.57 18.86
C SER A 180 -17.44 -13.93 18.39
N ARG A 181 -16.54 -14.79 18.01
CA ARG A 181 -16.82 -16.21 17.85
C ARG A 181 -16.76 -16.78 19.27
N TYR A 182 -17.92 -16.90 19.88
CA TYR A 182 -18.18 -17.84 20.96
C TYR A 182 -18.78 -19.11 20.37
#